data_b335aef8bdd8968d63f1e8dc2c00a9d0
#
_entry.id   b335aef8bdd8968d63f1e8dc2c00a9d0
#
_cell.length_a   1.000
_cell.length_b   1.000
_cell.length_c   1.000
_cell.angle_alpha   90.00
_cell.angle_beta   90.00
_cell.angle_gamma   90.00
#
_symmetry.space_group_name_H-M   'P 1'
#
loop_
_entity.id
_entity.type
_entity.pdbx_description
1 polymer ?
#
loop_
_entity_poly.entity_id
_entity_poly.type
_entity_poly.pdbx_seq_one_letter_code
_entity_poly.pdbx_strand_id
1 'polypeptide(L)'
;MKSTISFDEFKLNSDGMIPVITQDYKTNEVLMLAYMTKESFEKTLETGKMTYFSRSRQELWTKGDTSGHYQYVKSLDIDCDKDTILAKVEQIGAACHTGNRTCFFTRLAQELSLIHISEPTRPRLIS
;
A
#
# COMPACT_ATOMS: atom_id res chain seq x y z
N MET A 1 -8.67 9.34 -13.27
CA MET A 1 -7.68 10.36 -12.88
C MET A 1 -6.50 10.34 -13.82
N LYS A 2 -5.73 11.39 -13.84
CA LYS A 2 -4.60 11.50 -14.76
C LYS A 2 -3.29 11.58 -14.00
N SER A 3 -2.26 10.90 -14.53
CA SER A 3 -0.90 11.01 -14.00
C SER A 3 -0.20 12.21 -14.61
N THR A 4 0.55 12.95 -13.80
CA THR A 4 1.36 14.08 -14.30
C THR A 4 2.67 13.60 -14.90
N ILE A 5 3.06 12.35 -14.62
CA ILE A 5 4.30 11.74 -15.11
C ILE A 5 3.94 10.43 -15.78
N SER A 6 4.53 10.16 -16.94
CA SER A 6 4.31 8.91 -17.65
C SER A 6 4.94 7.75 -16.90
N PHE A 7 4.29 6.59 -16.91
CA PHE A 7 4.85 5.38 -16.33
C PHE A 7 6.24 5.05 -16.93
N ASP A 8 6.44 5.43 -18.18
CA ASP A 8 7.71 5.18 -18.86
C ASP A 8 8.88 5.95 -18.25
N GLU A 9 8.61 6.95 -17.41
CA GLU A 9 9.64 7.71 -16.72
C GLU A 9 10.01 7.12 -15.36
N PHE A 10 9.27 6.09 -14.90
CA PHE A 10 9.55 5.45 -13.63
C PHE A 10 10.76 4.52 -13.74
N LYS A 11 11.49 4.41 -12.63
CA LYS A 11 12.59 3.43 -12.52
C LYS A 11 12.02 2.13 -12.02
N LEU A 12 11.93 1.16 -12.91
CA LEU A 12 11.32 -0.13 -12.59
C LEU A 12 12.39 -1.10 -12.11
N ASN A 13 11.96 -2.14 -11.39
CA ASN A 13 12.85 -3.23 -11.01
C ASN A 13 13.15 -4.11 -12.23
N SER A 14 13.96 -5.16 -12.05
CA SER A 14 14.36 -6.04 -13.14
C SER A 14 13.20 -6.76 -13.82
N ASP A 15 12.05 -6.84 -13.15
CA ASP A 15 10.85 -7.49 -13.69
C ASP A 15 9.89 -6.50 -14.35
N GLY A 16 10.29 -5.24 -14.46
CA GLY A 16 9.46 -4.21 -15.10
C GLY A 16 8.34 -3.70 -14.20
N MET A 17 8.51 -3.80 -12.89
CA MET A 17 7.51 -3.40 -11.92
C MET A 17 8.03 -2.32 -10.98
N ILE A 18 7.09 -1.59 -10.38
CA ILE A 18 7.40 -0.58 -9.37
C ILE A 18 6.70 -0.95 -8.07
N PRO A 19 7.40 -0.89 -6.92
CA PRO A 19 6.74 -1.13 -5.64
C PRO A 19 5.80 0.02 -5.28
N VAL A 20 4.71 -0.33 -4.60
CA VAL A 20 3.69 0.61 -4.16
C VAL A 20 3.47 0.41 -2.68
N ILE A 21 3.68 1.47 -1.91
CA ILE A 21 3.33 1.51 -0.49
C ILE A 21 1.92 2.07 -0.43
N THR A 22 0.99 1.31 0.16
CA THR A 22 -0.40 1.73 0.29
C THR A 22 -0.68 2.15 1.73
N GLN A 23 -1.23 3.33 1.90
CA GLN A 23 -1.41 4.00 3.18
C GLN A 23 -2.85 4.49 3.30
N ASP A 24 -3.42 4.39 4.51
CA ASP A 24 -4.75 4.95 4.76
C ASP A 24 -4.67 6.48 4.72
N TYR A 25 -5.57 7.09 3.94
CA TYR A 25 -5.50 8.55 3.72
C TYR A 25 -5.87 9.37 4.95
N LYS A 26 -6.65 8.80 5.88
CA LYS A 26 -7.07 9.51 7.09
C LYS A 26 -6.07 9.36 8.22
N THR A 27 -5.62 8.13 8.47
CA THR A 27 -4.81 7.82 9.65
C THR A 27 -3.32 7.80 9.35
N ASN A 28 -2.95 7.76 8.06
CA ASN A 28 -1.57 7.57 7.59
C ASN A 28 -1.00 6.21 7.98
N GLU A 29 -1.85 5.27 8.38
CA GLU A 29 -1.41 3.90 8.65
C GLU A 29 -0.95 3.23 7.36
N VAL A 30 0.23 2.62 7.38
CA VAL A 30 0.72 1.86 6.24
C VAL A 30 0.00 0.51 6.24
N LEU A 31 -0.64 0.21 5.12
CA LEU A 31 -1.54 -0.96 5.02
C LEU A 31 -0.86 -2.15 4.38
N MET A 32 -0.12 -1.94 3.31
CA MET A 32 0.49 -3.03 2.57
C MET A 32 1.53 -2.51 1.59
N LEU A 33 2.31 -3.44 1.03
CA LEU A 33 3.19 -3.16 -0.10
C LEU A 33 2.91 -4.19 -1.18
N ALA A 34 2.79 -3.73 -2.41
CA ALA A 34 2.59 -4.60 -3.57
C ALA A 34 3.28 -3.97 -4.77
N TYR A 35 3.02 -4.49 -5.97
CA TYR A 35 3.74 -4.06 -7.17
C TYR A 35 2.76 -3.71 -8.28
N MET A 36 3.17 -2.79 -9.14
CA MET A 36 2.42 -2.41 -10.33
C MET A 36 3.26 -2.57 -11.57
N THR A 37 2.61 -3.02 -12.65
CA THR A 37 3.11 -2.90 -14.01
C THR A 37 2.47 -1.67 -14.64
N LYS A 38 2.87 -1.33 -15.86
CA LYS A 38 2.24 -0.22 -16.60
C LYS A 38 0.74 -0.45 -16.72
N GLU A 39 0.32 -1.67 -17.02
CA GLU A 39 -1.08 -2.00 -17.22
C GLU A 39 -1.89 -1.85 -15.93
N SER A 40 -1.38 -2.33 -14.79
CA SER A 40 -2.09 -2.18 -13.53
C SER A 40 -2.14 -0.73 -13.08
N PHE A 41 -1.09 0.05 -13.35
CA PHE A 41 -1.07 1.46 -13.05
C PHE A 41 -2.15 2.20 -13.84
N GLU A 42 -2.24 1.94 -15.14
CA GLU A 42 -3.26 2.55 -16.00
C GLU A 42 -4.66 2.15 -15.57
N LYS A 43 -4.85 0.89 -15.19
CA LYS A 43 -6.14 0.41 -14.70
C LYS A 43 -6.54 1.13 -13.41
N THR A 44 -5.58 1.35 -12.51
CA THR A 44 -5.82 2.10 -11.28
C THR A 44 -6.28 3.52 -11.59
N LEU A 45 -5.64 4.19 -12.54
CA LEU A 45 -6.03 5.54 -12.95
C LEU A 45 -7.43 5.56 -13.55
N GLU A 46 -7.78 4.54 -14.32
CA GLU A 46 -9.06 4.45 -15.00
C GLU A 46 -10.21 4.23 -14.02
N THR A 47 -10.03 3.29 -13.09
CA THR A 47 -11.11 2.86 -12.20
C THR A 47 -11.19 3.62 -10.89
N GLY A 48 -10.07 4.21 -10.45
CA GLY A 48 -9.97 4.80 -9.12
C GLY A 48 -9.82 3.77 -8.01
N LYS A 49 -9.66 2.49 -8.36
CA LYS A 49 -9.46 1.40 -7.41
C LYS A 49 -8.07 0.83 -7.60
N MET A 50 -7.37 0.55 -6.47
CA MET A 50 -6.02 0.02 -6.55
C MET A 50 -5.99 -1.32 -7.26
N THR A 51 -5.23 -1.38 -8.35
CA THR A 51 -5.00 -2.58 -9.12
C THR A 51 -3.51 -2.84 -9.15
N TYR A 52 -3.11 -4.02 -8.73
CA TYR A 52 -1.72 -4.43 -8.61
C TYR A 52 -1.42 -5.54 -9.60
N PHE A 53 -0.15 -5.89 -9.69
CA PHE A 53 0.26 -7.08 -10.43
C PHE A 53 0.72 -8.15 -9.43
N SER A 54 0.10 -9.33 -9.49
CA SER A 54 0.48 -10.45 -8.63
C SER A 54 1.69 -11.16 -9.24
N ARG A 55 2.82 -11.10 -8.55
CA ARG A 55 4.05 -11.76 -9.04
C ARG A 55 3.92 -13.29 -9.01
N SER A 56 3.24 -13.82 -8.00
CA SER A 56 3.08 -15.27 -7.87
C SER A 56 2.14 -15.85 -8.92
N ARG A 57 1.07 -15.13 -9.27
CA ARG A 57 0.08 -15.60 -10.24
C ARG A 57 0.28 -15.03 -11.62
N GLN A 58 1.19 -14.06 -11.78
CA GLN A 58 1.49 -13.41 -13.06
C GLN A 58 0.23 -12.84 -13.72
N GLU A 59 -0.58 -12.12 -12.92
CA GLU A 59 -1.82 -11.52 -13.45
C GLU A 59 -2.16 -10.22 -12.70
N LEU A 60 -2.99 -9.41 -13.34
CA LEU A 60 -3.53 -8.21 -12.72
C LEU A 60 -4.48 -8.60 -11.60
N TRP A 61 -4.52 -7.79 -10.56
CA TRP A 61 -5.34 -8.07 -9.40
C TRP A 61 -5.88 -6.75 -8.83
N THR A 62 -7.20 -6.55 -8.92
CA THR A 62 -7.84 -5.39 -8.31
C THR A 62 -8.17 -5.73 -6.86
N LYS A 63 -7.61 -4.96 -5.94
CA LYS A 63 -7.82 -5.18 -4.50
C LYS A 63 -9.31 -5.05 -4.19
N GLY A 64 -9.90 -6.10 -3.63
CA GLY A 64 -11.29 -6.10 -3.20
C GLY A 64 -12.25 -6.79 -4.16
N ASP A 65 -11.82 -7.19 -5.36
CA ASP A 65 -12.72 -7.82 -6.32
C ASP A 65 -13.34 -9.12 -5.78
N THR A 66 -12.61 -9.85 -4.95
CA THR A 66 -13.12 -11.08 -4.34
C THR A 66 -13.72 -10.84 -2.96
N SER A 67 -13.07 -10.01 -2.15
CA SER A 67 -13.43 -9.82 -0.74
C SER A 67 -14.39 -8.65 -0.51
N GLY A 68 -14.51 -7.74 -1.45
CA GLY A 68 -15.24 -6.48 -1.26
C GLY A 68 -14.44 -5.42 -0.51
N HIS A 69 -13.22 -5.74 -0.09
CA HIS A 69 -12.38 -4.79 0.65
C HIS A 69 -11.55 -3.93 -0.30
N TYR A 70 -12.25 -3.08 -1.04
CA TYR A 70 -11.63 -2.20 -2.04
C TYR A 70 -10.75 -1.14 -1.42
N GLN A 71 -9.85 -0.62 -2.23
CA GLN A 71 -9.00 0.52 -1.89
C GLN A 71 -9.27 1.60 -2.92
N TYR A 72 -9.98 2.65 -2.50
CA TYR A 72 -10.31 3.76 -3.39
C TYR A 72 -9.20 4.80 -3.32
N VAL A 73 -8.64 5.14 -4.47
CA VAL A 73 -7.48 6.02 -4.55
C VAL A 73 -7.86 7.46 -4.20
N LYS A 74 -7.14 8.04 -3.26
CA LYS A 74 -7.24 9.46 -2.93
C LYS A 74 -6.09 10.25 -3.55
N SER A 75 -4.88 9.70 -3.52
CA SER A 75 -3.73 10.32 -4.19
C SER A 75 -2.67 9.27 -4.48
N LEU A 76 -1.88 9.55 -5.50
CA LEU A 76 -0.72 8.75 -5.87
C LEU A 76 0.46 9.71 -5.99
N ASP A 77 1.53 9.43 -5.28
CA ASP A 77 2.75 10.20 -5.33
C ASP A 77 3.91 9.30 -5.74
N ILE A 78 4.91 9.87 -6.37
CA ILE A 78 6.13 9.16 -6.74
C ILE A 78 7.29 9.75 -5.95
N ASP A 79 8.23 8.92 -5.52
CA ASP A 79 9.34 9.42 -4.73
C ASP A 79 10.39 10.14 -5.60
N CYS A 80 11.40 10.70 -4.94
CA CYS A 80 12.33 11.62 -5.60
C CYS A 80 13.13 11.00 -6.75
N ASP A 81 13.42 9.71 -6.67
CA ASP A 81 14.14 9.00 -7.74
C ASP A 81 13.23 8.15 -8.62
N LYS A 82 11.91 8.28 -8.44
CA LYS A 82 10.88 7.67 -9.30
C LYS A 82 10.89 6.15 -9.29
N ASP A 83 11.22 5.55 -8.17
CA ASP A 83 11.28 4.09 -8.06
C ASP A 83 10.27 3.50 -7.06
N THR A 84 9.44 4.32 -6.41
CA THR A 84 8.45 3.84 -5.44
C THR A 84 7.24 4.76 -5.46
N ILE A 85 6.05 4.18 -5.52
CA ILE A 85 4.79 4.93 -5.46
C ILE A 85 4.25 4.89 -4.04
N LEU A 86 3.75 6.03 -3.56
CA LEU A 86 2.98 6.12 -2.33
C LEU A 86 1.52 6.35 -2.72
N ALA A 87 0.67 5.38 -2.40
CA ALA A 87 -0.76 5.46 -2.68
C ALA A 87 -1.51 5.72 -1.38
N LYS A 88 -2.24 6.82 -1.31
CA LYS A 88 -3.14 7.08 -0.19
C LYS A 88 -4.55 6.71 -0.61
N VAL A 89 -5.19 5.85 0.18
CA VAL A 89 -6.46 5.24 -0.21
C VAL A 89 -7.47 5.29 0.92
N GLU A 90 -8.74 5.17 0.55
CA GLU A 90 -9.79 4.83 1.49
C GLU A 90 -9.90 3.31 1.49
N GLN A 91 -9.49 2.67 2.59
CA GLN A 91 -9.53 1.22 2.74
C GLN A 91 -10.88 0.77 3.28
N ILE A 92 -11.56 -0.04 2.51
CA ILE A 92 -12.81 -0.66 2.98
C ILE A 92 -12.43 -2.00 3.62
N GLY A 93 -12.71 -2.14 4.92
CA GLY A 93 -12.40 -3.36 5.65
C GLY A 93 -10.91 -3.59 5.84
N ALA A 94 -10.50 -4.86 5.83
CA ALA A 94 -9.12 -5.26 6.08
C ALA A 94 -8.30 -5.27 4.80
N ALA A 95 -7.08 -4.75 4.87
CA ALA A 95 -6.15 -4.78 3.74
C ALA A 95 -5.52 -6.17 3.60
N CYS A 96 -5.27 -6.85 4.71
CA CYS A 96 -4.60 -8.14 4.72
C CYS A 96 -5.58 -9.28 4.50
N HIS A 97 -5.17 -10.29 3.72
CA HIS A 97 -6.01 -11.47 3.47
C HIS A 97 -6.29 -12.28 4.75
N THR A 98 -5.50 -12.05 5.81
CA THR A 98 -5.71 -12.69 7.11
C THR A 98 -6.86 -12.06 7.90
N GLY A 99 -7.42 -10.96 7.42
CA GLY A 99 -8.46 -10.22 8.12
C GLY A 99 -7.96 -9.07 8.97
N ASN A 100 -6.65 -8.89 9.06
CA ASN A 100 -6.08 -7.75 9.76
C ASN A 100 -6.18 -6.49 8.91
N ARG A 101 -6.38 -5.34 9.56
CA ARG A 101 -6.51 -4.07 8.84
C ARG A 101 -5.26 -3.75 8.03
N THR A 102 -4.08 -4.01 8.57
CA THR A 102 -2.80 -3.81 7.89
C THR A 102 -2.08 -5.13 7.76
N CYS A 103 -1.24 -5.26 6.73
CA CYS A 103 -0.36 -6.40 6.57
C CYS A 103 0.81 -6.37 7.57
N PHE A 104 1.07 -5.21 8.17
CA PHE A 104 2.21 -5.01 9.08
C PHE A 104 1.76 -5.17 10.53
N PHE A 105 1.30 -6.35 10.89
CA PHE A 105 0.76 -6.62 12.23
C PHE A 105 1.70 -7.44 13.12
N THR A 106 2.86 -7.85 12.61
CA THR A 106 3.85 -8.60 13.38
C THR A 106 5.03 -7.72 13.75
N ARG A 107 5.23 -7.52 15.05
CA ARG A 107 6.36 -6.71 15.53
C ARG A 107 7.63 -7.53 15.48
N LEU A 108 8.64 -7.08 14.72
CA LEU A 108 9.95 -7.74 14.68
C LEU A 108 10.84 -7.29 15.85
N ALA A 109 10.85 -5.98 16.13
CA ALA A 109 11.69 -5.42 17.15
C ALA A 109 11.11 -4.12 17.65
N GLN A 110 11.42 -3.76 18.86
CA GLN A 110 10.96 -2.52 19.46
C GLN A 110 11.98 -2.09 20.49
N GLU A 111 12.20 -0.79 20.60
CA GLU A 111 13.08 -0.25 21.61
C GLU A 111 12.46 -0.46 22.99
N LEU A 112 13.19 -1.14 23.88
CA LEU A 112 12.67 -1.52 25.19
C LEU A 112 12.40 -0.32 26.10
N SER A 113 13.19 0.73 25.97
CA SER A 113 13.01 1.92 26.79
C SER A 113 11.64 2.57 26.61
N LEU A 114 11.01 2.41 25.45
CA LEU A 114 9.67 2.94 25.19
C LEU A 114 8.60 2.22 25.98
N ILE A 115 8.85 0.99 26.38
CA ILE A 115 7.89 0.18 27.11
C ILE A 115 7.72 0.68 28.55
N HIS A 116 8.78 1.23 29.11
CA HIS A 116 8.78 1.68 30.50
C HIS A 116 8.12 3.03 30.71
N ILE A 117 7.98 3.73 29.68
CA ILE A 117 7.39 5.05 29.76
C ILE A 117 5.90 4.88 29.77
N SER A 118 5.46 4.72 30.29
CA SER A 118 4.23 4.59 30.07
C SER A 118 3.30 4.10 30.78
N GLU A 119 3.90 3.93 30.68
CA GLU A 119 3.22 3.66 31.00
C GLU A 119 2.53 3.35 31.14
N PRO A 120 2.39 3.26 31.55
CA PRO A 120 1.78 2.87 31.62
C PRO A 120 0.96 2.70 31.20
N THR A 121 0.74 2.83 31.03
CA THR A 121 0.16 2.65 30.55
C THR A 121 -0.23 2.43 29.64
N ARG A 122 -0.24 2.29 29.43
CA ARG A 122 -0.36 2.07 28.51
C ARG A 122 -0.50 1.43 27.74
N PRO A 123 -0.55 1.22 27.92
CA PRO A 123 -0.33 0.59 27.04
C PRO A 123 -0.37 0.66 26.01
N ARG A 124 -0.32 0.78 25.68
CA ARG A 124 -0.16 0.86 24.73
C ARG A 124 0.11 0.79 23.85
N LEU A 125 0.64 0.78 23.88
CA LEU A 125 1.22 0.84 23.17
C LEU A 125 1.52 0.59 22.46
N ILE A 126 1.64 0.57 22.46
CA ILE A 126 2.03 0.58 21.76
C ILE A 126 1.94 0.46 21.03
N SER A 127 1.80 0.44 20.71
CA SER A 127 1.93 0.44 19.87
C SER A 127 1.83 0.53 19.58
#